data_a70c58f97096187140e698eca29a9859
#
_entry.id   a70c58f97096187140e698eca29a9859
#
_cell.length_a   1.000
_cell.length_b   1.000
_cell.length_c   1.000
_cell.angle_alpha   90.00
_cell.angle_beta   90.00
_cell.angle_gamma   90.00
#
_symmetry.space_group_name_H-M   'P 1'
#
loop_
_entity.id
_entity.type
_entity.pdbx_description
1 polymer ?
#
loop_
_entity_poly.entity_id
_entity_poly.type
_entity_poly.pdbx_seq_one_letter_code
_entity_poly.pdbx_strand_id
1 'polypeptide(L)'
;FATCSTVETNYHVKRCEELLAKFGPDDRKTIERAKLTGTWLQIVPTDYNGTILSASEHNDNLHIRYGMPPRDLQKNCDGCGEPFTVAHAHSCKKGGLVIIRHNEIVQEVADLAIKAHTPSQIRVEPLINPVVFLGENQAPEEQNDDNNNNNPLVTSSELKALGEERGDLLIRSLYSNSKDAILDIRVTDLDSQTNMHRKTEQVMKYHETEKKNKHHGPCTLQRRDFIPVVVSVDGILGEETKTLLKQLAGKISKKTQRPYSQVRCYVNARMSIAICRATHLCIRGSRVPMSMMSYRRPQWEDGAGLELW
;
A
#
# COMPACT_ATOMS: atom_id res chain seq x y z
N PHE A 1 -1.28 -7.04 -46.88
CA PHE A 1 0.07 -7.55 -46.55
C PHE A 1 0.31 -7.33 -45.05
N ALA A 2 0.45 -8.42 -44.28
CA ALA A 2 0.87 -8.31 -42.88
C ALA A 2 2.33 -7.80 -42.84
N THR A 3 2.59 -6.79 -42.02
CA THR A 3 3.97 -6.36 -41.79
C THR A 3 4.73 -7.42 -40.99
N CYS A 4 6.05 -7.46 -41.10
CA CYS A 4 6.90 -8.38 -40.35
C CYS A 4 6.60 -8.32 -38.83
N SER A 5 6.37 -7.13 -38.30
CA SER A 5 5.96 -6.88 -36.91
C SER A 5 4.64 -7.58 -36.55
N THR A 6 3.65 -7.60 -37.44
CA THR A 6 2.36 -8.25 -37.20
C THR A 6 2.50 -9.78 -37.17
N VAL A 7 3.33 -10.35 -38.02
CA VAL A 7 3.59 -11.79 -38.06
C VAL A 7 4.33 -12.24 -36.80
N GLU A 8 5.34 -11.50 -36.39
CA GLU A 8 6.11 -11.74 -35.16
C GLU A 8 5.23 -11.65 -33.91
N THR A 9 4.39 -10.62 -33.83
CA THR A 9 3.42 -10.46 -32.73
C THR A 9 2.47 -11.65 -32.66
N ASN A 10 1.90 -12.08 -33.77
CA ASN A 10 0.99 -13.22 -33.83
C ASN A 10 1.66 -14.54 -33.43
N TYR A 11 2.91 -14.75 -33.84
CA TYR A 11 3.71 -15.91 -33.42
C TYR A 11 3.91 -15.93 -31.91
N HIS A 12 4.31 -14.81 -31.30
CA HIS A 12 4.51 -14.73 -29.85
C HIS A 12 3.20 -14.94 -29.08
N VAL A 13 2.09 -14.37 -29.53
CA VAL A 13 0.77 -14.58 -28.91
C VAL A 13 0.40 -16.05 -28.92
N LYS A 14 0.48 -16.71 -30.09
CA LYS A 14 0.18 -18.13 -30.23
C LYS A 14 1.07 -19.00 -29.35
N ARG A 15 2.38 -18.69 -29.31
CA ARG A 15 3.33 -19.39 -28.47
C ARG A 15 3.04 -19.24 -26.98
N CYS A 16 2.63 -18.04 -26.53
CA CYS A 16 2.18 -17.80 -25.16
C CYS A 16 0.93 -18.63 -24.82
N GLU A 17 -0.04 -18.70 -25.71
CA GLU A 17 -1.26 -19.50 -25.52
C GLU A 17 -0.95 -20.99 -25.39
N GLU A 18 -0.09 -21.51 -26.26
CA GLU A 18 0.38 -22.92 -26.21
C GLU A 18 1.11 -23.24 -24.89
N LEU A 19 1.89 -22.30 -24.38
CA LEU A 19 2.58 -22.45 -23.09
C LEU A 19 1.59 -22.39 -21.94
N LEU A 20 0.69 -21.41 -21.92
CA LEU A 20 -0.33 -21.26 -20.89
C LEU A 20 -1.27 -22.46 -20.80
N ALA A 21 -1.55 -23.13 -21.92
CA ALA A 21 -2.35 -24.35 -21.93
C ALA A 21 -1.75 -25.54 -21.16
N LYS A 22 -0.44 -25.49 -20.89
CA LYS A 22 0.28 -26.54 -20.14
C LYS A 22 0.19 -26.36 -18.61
N PHE A 23 -0.25 -25.19 -18.14
CA PHE A 23 -0.36 -24.89 -16.72
C PHE A 23 -1.75 -25.23 -16.17
N GLY A 24 -1.79 -25.60 -14.88
CA GLY A 24 -3.04 -25.76 -14.14
C GLY A 24 -3.81 -24.42 -14.01
N PRO A 25 -5.09 -24.46 -13.61
CA PRO A 25 -5.93 -23.25 -13.53
C PRO A 25 -5.35 -22.16 -12.62
N ASP A 26 -4.78 -22.54 -11.47
CA ASP A 26 -4.25 -21.59 -10.49
C ASP A 26 -2.96 -20.93 -10.97
N ASP A 27 -2.02 -21.74 -11.52
CA ASP A 27 -0.78 -21.22 -12.10
C ASP A 27 -1.07 -20.30 -13.29
N ARG A 28 -2.02 -20.71 -14.14
CA ARG A 28 -2.48 -19.91 -15.28
C ARG A 28 -3.01 -18.55 -14.84
N LYS A 29 -3.85 -18.52 -13.79
CA LYS A 29 -4.38 -17.28 -13.21
C LYS A 29 -3.25 -16.37 -12.72
N THR A 30 -2.25 -16.92 -12.04
CA THR A 30 -1.08 -16.17 -11.55
C THR A 30 -0.27 -15.59 -12.71
N ILE A 31 0.02 -16.39 -13.74
CA ILE A 31 0.78 -15.94 -14.93
C ILE A 31 0.00 -14.89 -15.73
N GLU A 32 -1.31 -15.05 -15.89
CA GLU A 32 -2.16 -14.05 -16.56
C GLU A 32 -2.19 -12.73 -15.79
N ARG A 33 -2.26 -12.79 -14.46
CA ARG A 33 -2.18 -11.62 -13.57
C ARG A 33 -0.81 -10.93 -13.67
N ALA A 34 0.25 -11.68 -13.91
CA ALA A 34 1.58 -11.14 -14.11
C ALA A 34 1.69 -10.16 -15.30
N LYS A 35 0.78 -10.20 -16.28
CA LYS A 35 0.71 -9.21 -17.38
C LYS A 35 0.41 -7.80 -16.86
N LEU A 36 -0.29 -7.69 -15.72
CA LEU A 36 -0.69 -6.42 -15.12
C LEU A 36 0.38 -5.85 -14.16
N THR A 37 1.40 -6.61 -13.86
CA THR A 37 2.50 -6.29 -12.94
C THR A 37 3.83 -6.45 -13.66
N GLY A 38 4.92 -6.04 -13.06
CA GLY A 38 6.24 -6.24 -13.67
C GLY A 38 6.89 -4.98 -14.19
N THR A 39 6.38 -3.82 -13.78
CA THR A 39 7.09 -2.55 -14.01
C THR A 39 8.55 -2.63 -13.54
N TRP A 40 8.80 -3.31 -12.42
CA TRP A 40 10.15 -3.53 -11.86
C TRP A 40 11.12 -4.28 -12.80
N LEU A 41 10.63 -5.09 -13.74
CA LEU A 41 11.45 -5.78 -14.75
C LEU A 41 11.95 -4.86 -15.87
N GLN A 42 11.32 -3.70 -16.03
CA GLN A 42 11.63 -2.73 -17.10
C GLN A 42 12.45 -1.54 -16.58
N ILE A 43 12.73 -1.52 -15.27
CA ILE A 43 13.43 -0.41 -14.64
C ILE A 43 14.94 -0.62 -14.81
N VAL A 44 15.64 0.43 -15.22
CA VAL A 44 17.09 0.47 -15.12
C VAL A 44 17.46 0.62 -13.63
N PRO A 45 18.18 -0.34 -13.03
CA PRO A 45 18.57 -0.26 -11.63
C PRO A 45 19.55 0.90 -11.41
N THR A 46 19.24 1.79 -10.46
CA THR A 46 20.13 2.88 -10.07
C THR A 46 20.05 3.12 -8.56
N ASP A 47 21.21 3.33 -7.91
CA ASP A 47 21.25 3.71 -6.48
C ASP A 47 20.54 5.02 -6.23
N TYR A 48 20.78 5.99 -7.09
CA TYR A 48 20.19 7.32 -7.00
C TYR A 48 18.67 7.33 -6.89
N ASN A 49 17.99 6.44 -7.62
CA ASN A 49 16.53 6.30 -7.57
C ASN A 49 16.06 5.28 -6.54
N GLY A 50 16.99 4.60 -5.86
CA GLY A 50 16.65 3.52 -4.95
C GLY A 50 15.94 2.35 -5.65
N THR A 51 16.26 2.09 -6.92
CA THR A 51 15.58 1.06 -7.75
C THR A 51 16.38 -0.22 -7.90
N ILE A 52 17.50 -0.38 -7.21
CA ILE A 52 18.27 -1.62 -7.21
C ILE A 52 17.58 -2.65 -6.31
N LEU A 53 17.32 -3.81 -6.85
CA LEU A 53 16.96 -5.01 -6.10
C LEU A 53 18.22 -5.87 -5.93
N SER A 54 18.41 -6.46 -4.76
CA SER A 54 19.40 -7.50 -4.57
C SER A 54 19.08 -8.74 -5.41
N ALA A 55 20.06 -9.60 -5.65
CA ALA A 55 19.84 -10.84 -6.39
C ALA A 55 18.76 -11.73 -5.75
N SER A 56 18.69 -11.75 -4.40
CA SER A 56 17.68 -12.50 -3.66
C SER A 56 16.28 -11.89 -3.83
N GLU A 57 16.15 -10.55 -3.68
CA GLU A 57 14.87 -9.86 -3.93
C GLU A 57 14.37 -10.09 -5.36
N HIS A 58 15.26 -9.95 -6.35
CA HIS A 58 14.91 -10.18 -7.75
C HIS A 58 14.45 -11.61 -8.01
N ASN A 59 15.23 -12.61 -7.55
CA ASN A 59 14.92 -14.02 -7.78
C ASN A 59 13.63 -14.45 -7.09
N ASP A 60 13.40 -14.08 -5.83
CA ASP A 60 12.19 -14.45 -5.12
C ASP A 60 10.94 -13.86 -5.79
N ASN A 61 10.99 -12.58 -6.17
CA ASN A 61 9.87 -11.96 -6.87
C ASN A 61 9.64 -12.55 -8.27
N LEU A 62 10.70 -12.97 -8.96
CA LEU A 62 10.56 -13.63 -10.26
C LEU A 62 9.89 -15.00 -10.11
N HIS A 63 10.26 -15.80 -9.11
CA HIS A 63 9.62 -17.08 -8.82
C HIS A 63 8.14 -16.90 -8.48
N ILE A 64 7.81 -16.00 -7.55
CA ILE A 64 6.43 -15.73 -7.15
C ILE A 64 5.59 -15.27 -8.36
N ARG A 65 6.16 -14.41 -9.21
CA ARG A 65 5.49 -13.91 -10.42
C ARG A 65 5.02 -15.02 -11.36
N TYR A 66 5.77 -16.09 -11.44
CA TYR A 66 5.48 -17.22 -12.33
C TYR A 66 4.90 -18.44 -11.59
N GLY A 67 4.40 -18.25 -10.37
CA GLY A 67 3.78 -19.33 -9.58
C GLY A 67 4.77 -20.38 -9.10
N MET A 68 6.06 -20.08 -9.14
CA MET A 68 7.11 -20.99 -8.65
C MET A 68 7.46 -20.67 -7.19
N PRO A 69 7.73 -21.67 -6.34
CA PRO A 69 8.23 -21.40 -5.01
C PRO A 69 9.65 -20.82 -5.09
N PRO A 70 9.96 -19.79 -4.29
CA PRO A 70 11.33 -19.32 -4.11
C PRO A 70 12.26 -20.46 -3.70
N ARG A 71 13.53 -20.41 -4.13
CA ARG A 71 14.52 -21.44 -3.79
C ARG A 71 14.87 -21.38 -2.30
N ASP A 72 15.27 -22.52 -1.75
CA ASP A 72 15.80 -22.64 -0.38
C ASP A 72 14.87 -22.03 0.69
N LEU A 73 13.55 -22.22 0.51
CA LEU A 73 12.59 -21.89 1.57
C LEU A 73 12.78 -22.84 2.76
N GLN A 74 12.70 -22.27 3.95
CA GLN A 74 12.66 -23.08 5.18
C GLN A 74 11.45 -24.03 5.17
N LYS A 75 11.59 -25.20 5.80
CA LYS A 75 10.51 -26.20 5.84
C LYS A 75 9.36 -25.73 6.73
N ASN A 76 9.68 -25.15 7.87
CA ASN A 76 8.73 -24.68 8.85
C ASN A 76 8.98 -23.20 9.19
N CYS A 77 7.94 -22.49 9.54
CA CYS A 77 8.01 -21.11 9.97
C CYS A 77 8.76 -21.01 11.31
N ASP A 78 9.76 -20.16 11.38
CA ASP A 78 10.57 -19.89 12.56
C ASP A 78 9.80 -19.22 13.72
N GLY A 79 8.61 -18.64 13.43
CA GLY A 79 7.79 -17.96 14.44
C GLY A 79 6.62 -18.79 14.98
N CYS A 80 5.98 -19.63 14.16
CA CYS A 80 4.81 -20.41 14.57
C CYS A 80 4.95 -21.93 14.39
N GLY A 81 6.02 -22.42 13.74
CA GLY A 81 6.25 -23.85 13.52
C GLY A 81 5.46 -24.49 12.36
N GLU A 82 4.48 -23.78 11.80
CA GLU A 82 3.67 -24.28 10.67
C GLU A 82 4.49 -24.48 9.40
N PRO A 83 4.06 -25.35 8.46
CA PRO A 83 4.72 -25.51 7.16
C PRO A 83 4.87 -24.17 6.45
N PHE A 84 6.08 -23.88 5.98
CA PHE A 84 6.40 -22.59 5.38
C PHE A 84 6.14 -22.59 3.88
N THR A 85 5.18 -21.80 3.46
CA THR A 85 4.81 -21.56 2.05
C THR A 85 4.79 -20.06 1.77
N VAL A 86 4.74 -19.65 0.51
CA VAL A 86 4.57 -18.24 0.12
C VAL A 86 3.29 -17.66 0.72
N ALA A 87 2.17 -18.40 0.65
CA ALA A 87 0.91 -17.97 1.25
C ALA A 87 1.01 -17.80 2.78
N HIS A 88 1.69 -18.75 3.46
CA HIS A 88 1.95 -18.63 4.89
C HIS A 88 2.82 -17.39 5.19
N ALA A 89 3.89 -17.18 4.42
CA ALA A 89 4.78 -16.04 4.59
C ALA A 89 4.04 -14.70 4.51
N HIS A 90 3.07 -14.58 3.61
CA HIS A 90 2.27 -13.35 3.44
C HIS A 90 1.18 -13.15 4.49
N SER A 91 0.80 -14.18 5.24
CA SER A 91 -0.31 -14.13 6.20
C SER A 91 0.11 -14.31 7.66
N CYS A 92 1.30 -14.83 7.92
CA CYS A 92 1.77 -15.11 9.28
C CYS A 92 1.96 -13.83 10.09
N LYS A 93 1.22 -13.72 11.19
CA LYS A 93 1.26 -12.56 12.10
C LYS A 93 2.44 -12.59 13.08
N LYS A 94 3.11 -13.75 13.24
CA LYS A 94 4.27 -13.87 14.14
C LYS A 94 5.45 -13.05 13.60
N GLY A 95 6.22 -12.47 14.51
CA GLY A 95 7.38 -11.65 14.17
C GLY A 95 7.09 -10.30 13.50
N GLY A 96 5.81 -9.96 13.27
CA GLY A 96 5.40 -8.63 12.79
C GLY A 96 5.73 -8.31 11.33
N LEU A 97 6.23 -9.26 10.52
CA LEU A 97 6.66 -9.00 9.13
C LEU A 97 5.54 -8.46 8.25
N VAL A 98 4.29 -8.86 8.50
CA VAL A 98 3.12 -8.32 7.79
C VAL A 98 2.93 -6.82 8.08
N ILE A 99 3.23 -6.38 9.32
CA ILE A 99 3.18 -4.97 9.71
C ILE A 99 4.35 -4.22 9.08
N ILE A 100 5.56 -4.78 9.10
CA ILE A 100 6.74 -4.16 8.48
C ILE A 100 6.49 -4.01 6.96
N ARG A 101 5.97 -5.03 6.29
CA ARG A 101 5.55 -4.96 4.88
C ARG A 101 4.58 -3.80 4.62
N HIS A 102 3.59 -3.64 5.50
CA HIS A 102 2.64 -2.53 5.41
C HIS A 102 3.38 -1.19 5.54
N ASN A 103 4.23 -1.06 6.55
CA ASN A 103 4.97 0.17 6.81
C ASN A 103 5.93 0.56 5.67
N GLU A 104 6.54 -0.40 4.98
CA GLU A 104 7.36 -0.15 3.78
C GLU A 104 6.53 0.53 2.67
N ILE A 105 5.30 0.08 2.46
CA ILE A 105 4.42 0.69 1.47
C ILE A 105 3.93 2.08 1.92
N VAL A 106 3.60 2.24 3.21
CA VAL A 106 3.26 3.55 3.80
C VAL A 106 4.40 4.53 3.58
N GLN A 107 5.64 4.09 3.85
CA GLN A 107 6.83 4.91 3.70
C GLN A 107 7.05 5.34 2.25
N GLU A 108 6.92 4.41 1.28
CA GLU A 108 7.07 4.75 -0.14
C GLU A 108 6.02 5.76 -0.61
N VAL A 109 4.76 5.59 -0.18
CA VAL A 109 3.70 6.56 -0.50
C VAL A 109 3.98 7.93 0.13
N ALA A 110 4.51 7.95 1.38
CA ALA A 110 4.91 9.17 2.06
C ALA A 110 6.05 9.88 1.32
N ASP A 111 7.07 9.16 0.86
CA ASP A 111 8.20 9.71 0.09
C ASP A 111 7.73 10.36 -1.22
N LEU A 112 6.85 9.68 -1.94
CA LEU A 112 6.25 10.23 -3.16
C LEU A 112 5.40 11.46 -2.87
N ALA A 113 4.66 11.45 -1.75
CA ALA A 113 3.86 12.59 -1.33
C ALA A 113 4.74 13.79 -0.93
N ILE A 114 5.86 13.59 -0.22
CA ILE A 114 6.85 14.62 0.14
C ILE A 114 7.47 15.24 -1.12
N LYS A 115 7.80 14.41 -2.14
CA LYS A 115 8.29 14.93 -3.41
C LYS A 115 7.25 15.78 -4.15
N ALA A 116 5.97 15.39 -4.08
CA ALA A 116 4.86 16.13 -4.70
C ALA A 116 4.53 17.44 -3.96
N HIS A 117 4.69 17.44 -2.63
CA HIS A 117 4.36 18.54 -1.73
C HIS A 117 5.61 19.03 -0.98
N THR A 118 5.49 19.21 0.33
CA THR A 118 6.61 19.48 1.26
C THR A 118 6.49 18.56 2.47
N PRO A 119 7.58 18.28 3.19
CA PRO A 119 7.53 17.43 4.38
C PRO A 119 6.49 17.89 5.41
N SER A 120 6.35 19.19 5.63
CA SER A 120 5.38 19.79 6.57
C SER A 120 3.91 19.55 6.20
N GLN A 121 3.62 19.18 4.97
CA GLN A 121 2.28 18.85 4.50
C GLN A 121 1.90 17.38 4.68
N ILE A 122 2.85 16.55 5.08
CA ILE A 122 2.65 15.11 5.26
C ILE A 122 2.69 14.78 6.75
N ARG A 123 1.71 14.01 7.23
CA ARG A 123 1.66 13.51 8.60
C ARG A 123 1.39 12.02 8.60
N VAL A 124 2.17 11.28 9.37
CA VAL A 124 1.98 9.84 9.58
C VAL A 124 1.02 9.62 10.75
N GLU A 125 0.22 8.57 10.68
CA GLU A 125 -0.76 8.14 11.69
C GLU A 125 -1.70 9.27 12.16
N PRO A 126 -2.38 9.98 11.24
CA PRO A 126 -3.35 11.01 11.62
C PRO A 126 -4.57 10.39 12.30
N LEU A 127 -5.11 11.07 13.29
CA LEU A 127 -6.42 10.73 13.86
C LEU A 127 -7.52 10.92 12.81
N ILE A 128 -8.34 9.90 12.61
CA ILE A 128 -9.54 9.95 11.76
C ILE A 128 -10.68 10.60 12.54
N ASN A 129 -10.86 10.17 13.80
CA ASN A 129 -11.80 10.78 14.72
C ASN A 129 -11.02 11.59 15.74
N PRO A 130 -11.00 12.93 15.69
CA PRO A 130 -10.47 13.70 16.80
C PRO A 130 -11.37 13.46 18.00
N VAL A 131 -10.78 12.99 19.09
CA VAL A 131 -11.45 13.06 20.39
C VAL A 131 -11.76 14.52 20.64
N VAL A 132 -13.03 14.87 20.69
CA VAL A 132 -13.45 16.21 21.15
C VAL A 132 -13.11 16.23 22.63
N PHE A 133 -11.99 16.85 22.99
CA PHE A 133 -11.74 17.26 24.35
C PHE A 133 -12.78 18.32 24.68
N LEU A 134 -13.89 17.92 25.24
CA LEU A 134 -14.74 18.85 25.97
C LEU A 134 -13.87 19.33 27.13
N GLY A 135 -13.45 20.59 27.06
CA GLY A 135 -12.58 21.20 28.06
C GLY A 135 -13.10 20.96 29.46
N GLU A 136 -12.19 20.59 30.37
CA GLU A 136 -12.43 20.39 31.79
C GLU A 136 -12.77 21.70 32.56
N ASN A 137 -13.32 22.72 31.91
CA ASN A 137 -13.64 23.98 32.53
C ASN A 137 -15.09 24.40 32.28
N GLN A 138 -16.03 23.62 32.79
CA GLN A 138 -17.32 24.12 33.25
C GLN A 138 -17.80 23.22 34.38
N ALA A 139 -17.54 23.64 35.60
CA ALA A 139 -18.26 23.14 36.75
C ALA A 139 -19.77 23.34 36.52
N PRO A 140 -20.63 22.36 36.82
CA PRO A 140 -22.05 22.55 36.67
C PRO A 140 -22.52 23.57 37.72
N GLU A 141 -22.93 24.75 37.28
CA GLU A 141 -23.83 25.57 38.09
C GLU A 141 -25.16 24.84 38.14
N GLU A 142 -25.58 24.52 39.36
CA GLU A 142 -26.91 24.01 39.66
C GLU A 142 -27.95 25.01 39.19
N GLN A 143 -28.65 24.72 38.11
CA GLN A 143 -29.94 25.35 37.82
C GLN A 143 -30.93 24.22 37.50
N ASN A 144 -31.85 24.08 38.42
CA ASN A 144 -33.13 23.40 38.23
C ASN A 144 -33.88 24.08 37.08
N ASP A 145 -34.18 23.30 36.04
CA ASP A 145 -35.42 23.50 35.29
C ASP A 145 -35.77 22.26 34.46
N ASP A 146 -36.97 21.77 34.72
CA ASP A 146 -37.66 20.74 33.96
C ASP A 146 -37.84 21.16 32.51
N ASN A 147 -37.16 20.50 31.56
CA ASN A 147 -37.76 20.27 30.25
C ASN A 147 -37.02 19.16 29.47
N ASN A 148 -37.77 18.15 29.18
CA ASN A 148 -37.53 16.98 28.42
C ASN A 148 -36.97 17.30 26.99
N ASN A 149 -35.66 17.11 26.77
CA ASN A 149 -35.11 17.02 25.41
C ASN A 149 -34.07 15.89 25.41
N ASN A 150 -34.53 14.72 24.93
CA ASN A 150 -33.72 13.54 24.71
C ASN A 150 -32.68 13.81 23.63
N ASN A 151 -31.55 14.39 24.00
CA ASN A 151 -30.33 14.32 23.24
C ASN A 151 -29.40 13.37 24.01
N PRO A 152 -28.99 12.20 23.49
CA PRO A 152 -28.13 11.29 24.23
C PRO A 152 -26.76 11.95 24.36
N LEU A 153 -26.48 12.48 25.53
CA LEU A 153 -25.13 12.87 25.94
C LEU A 153 -24.26 11.63 25.90
N VAL A 154 -23.39 11.54 24.88
CA VAL A 154 -22.38 10.50 24.79
C VAL A 154 -21.46 10.63 26.00
N THR A 155 -21.46 9.64 26.86
CA THR A 155 -20.66 9.64 28.09
C THR A 155 -19.16 9.53 27.76
N SER A 156 -18.30 10.07 28.64
CA SER A 156 -16.84 10.01 28.49
C SER A 156 -16.28 8.58 28.39
N SER A 157 -17.03 7.57 28.88
CA SER A 157 -16.73 6.14 28.74
C SER A 157 -17.04 5.61 27.34
N GLU A 158 -18.08 6.08 26.69
CA GLU A 158 -18.41 5.74 25.30
C GLU A 158 -17.45 6.42 24.31
N LEU A 159 -16.96 7.61 24.61
CA LEU A 159 -15.89 8.29 23.84
C LEU A 159 -14.54 7.54 23.95
N LYS A 160 -14.22 6.93 25.08
CA LYS A 160 -13.04 6.08 25.25
C LYS A 160 -13.20 4.71 24.60
N ALA A 161 -14.42 4.19 24.46
CA ALA A 161 -14.72 2.94 23.74
C ALA A 161 -14.70 3.12 22.22
N LEU A 162 -14.91 4.32 21.71
CA LEU A 162 -14.59 4.72 20.33
C LEU A 162 -13.08 4.90 20.22
N GLY A 163 -12.33 3.79 20.18
CA GLY A 163 -10.89 3.77 20.13
C GLY A 163 -10.35 4.78 19.12
N GLU A 164 -9.20 5.39 19.42
CA GLU A 164 -8.52 6.35 18.54
C GLU A 164 -8.25 5.69 17.18
N GLU A 165 -9.14 5.91 16.22
CA GLU A 165 -9.01 5.37 14.89
C GLU A 165 -8.05 6.26 14.10
N ARG A 166 -6.97 5.66 13.56
CA ARG A 166 -5.93 6.36 12.83
C ARG A 166 -5.91 5.91 11.39
N GLY A 167 -5.64 6.86 10.49
CA GLY A 167 -5.23 6.57 9.13
C GLY A 167 -3.70 6.39 9.07
N ASP A 168 -3.18 5.95 7.94
CA ASP A 168 -1.73 5.76 7.78
C ASP A 168 -1.01 7.07 7.43
N LEU A 169 -1.60 7.88 6.54
CA LEU A 169 -1.03 9.15 6.09
C LEU A 169 -2.09 10.24 5.97
N LEU A 170 -1.70 11.48 6.24
CA LEU A 170 -2.45 12.66 5.87
C LEU A 170 -1.61 13.50 4.92
N ILE A 171 -2.21 13.92 3.81
CA ILE A 171 -1.63 14.84 2.84
C ILE A 171 -2.47 16.11 2.84
N ARG A 172 -1.88 17.23 3.25
CA ARG A 172 -2.54 18.52 3.22
C ARG A 172 -2.68 19.02 1.79
N SER A 173 -3.87 19.53 1.48
CA SER A 173 -4.15 20.16 0.18
C SER A 173 -3.84 19.27 -1.03
N LEU A 174 -4.20 17.97 -0.96
CA LEU A 174 -3.91 17.02 -2.03
C LEU A 174 -4.61 17.39 -3.33
N TYR A 175 -5.91 17.67 -3.30
CA TYR A 175 -6.72 18.01 -4.48
C TYR A 175 -7.01 19.50 -4.61
N SER A 176 -7.20 20.20 -3.49
CA SER A 176 -7.46 21.62 -3.43
C SER A 176 -6.79 22.24 -2.21
N ASN A 177 -6.54 23.55 -2.25
CA ASN A 177 -5.83 24.25 -1.16
C ASN A 177 -6.59 24.25 0.18
N SER A 178 -7.84 23.80 0.21
CA SER A 178 -8.71 23.84 1.39
C SER A 178 -9.07 22.48 1.94
N LYS A 179 -8.60 21.36 1.33
CA LYS A 179 -9.06 20.03 1.70
C LYS A 179 -7.91 19.04 1.83
N ASP A 180 -7.77 18.52 3.04
CA ASP A 180 -6.79 17.50 3.37
C ASP A 180 -7.30 16.11 2.96
N ALA A 181 -6.41 15.18 2.67
CA ALA A 181 -6.74 13.81 2.37
C ALA A 181 -6.11 12.86 3.40
N ILE A 182 -6.89 11.95 3.95
CA ILE A 182 -6.43 10.84 4.78
C ILE A 182 -6.33 9.60 3.90
N LEU A 183 -5.18 8.94 3.96
CA LEU A 183 -4.90 7.70 3.26
C LEU A 183 -4.86 6.55 4.27
N ASP A 184 -5.42 5.41 3.89
CA ASP A 184 -5.35 4.17 4.65
C ASP A 184 -4.92 3.05 3.71
N ILE A 185 -3.73 2.50 3.98
CA ILE A 185 -3.05 1.54 3.11
C ILE A 185 -3.50 0.12 3.47
N ARG A 186 -3.68 -0.71 2.46
CA ARG A 186 -3.92 -2.14 2.61
C ARG A 186 -3.11 -2.93 1.62
N VAL A 187 -2.29 -3.84 2.13
CA VAL A 187 -1.60 -4.85 1.31
C VAL A 187 -2.41 -6.13 1.37
N THR A 188 -2.83 -6.65 0.21
CA THR A 188 -3.67 -7.87 0.12
C THR A 188 -2.96 -8.97 -0.65
N ASP A 189 -3.18 -10.21 -0.23
CA ASP A 189 -2.77 -11.40 -0.96
C ASP A 189 -3.98 -11.92 -1.76
N LEU A 190 -3.83 -11.94 -3.10
CA LEU A 190 -4.89 -12.36 -4.03
C LEU A 190 -5.03 -13.89 -4.09
N ASP A 191 -4.03 -14.62 -3.65
CA ASP A 191 -3.99 -16.08 -3.63
C ASP A 191 -4.31 -16.65 -2.23
N SER A 192 -4.66 -15.77 -1.28
CA SER A 192 -5.14 -16.20 0.03
C SER A 192 -6.45 -17.01 -0.09
N GLN A 193 -6.70 -17.91 0.87
CA GLN A 193 -7.88 -18.77 0.89
C GLN A 193 -9.21 -17.99 0.74
N THR A 194 -9.27 -16.77 1.26
CA THR A 194 -10.46 -15.91 1.17
C THR A 194 -10.63 -15.24 -0.19
N ASN A 195 -9.55 -15.09 -0.97
CA ASN A 195 -9.53 -14.31 -2.21
C ASN A 195 -9.39 -15.17 -3.47
N MET A 196 -8.81 -16.39 -3.34
CA MET A 196 -8.44 -17.22 -4.48
C MET A 196 -9.60 -17.56 -5.44
N HIS A 197 -10.83 -17.60 -4.94
CA HIS A 197 -12.03 -17.88 -5.76
C HIS A 197 -12.65 -16.65 -6.40
N ARG A 198 -12.13 -15.45 -6.15
CA ARG A 198 -12.67 -14.19 -6.67
C ARG A 198 -11.81 -13.66 -7.82
N LYS A 199 -12.41 -12.86 -8.70
CA LYS A 199 -11.66 -12.13 -9.72
C LYS A 199 -10.82 -11.03 -9.06
N THR A 200 -9.63 -10.81 -9.59
CA THR A 200 -8.67 -9.81 -9.07
C THR A 200 -9.30 -8.43 -8.86
N GLU A 201 -10.05 -7.93 -9.85
CA GLU A 201 -10.68 -6.62 -9.81
C GLU A 201 -11.75 -6.55 -8.70
N GLN A 202 -12.47 -7.65 -8.48
CA GLN A 202 -13.49 -7.74 -7.42
C GLN A 202 -12.86 -7.69 -6.03
N VAL A 203 -11.71 -8.36 -5.83
CA VAL A 203 -11.00 -8.34 -4.55
C VAL A 203 -10.48 -6.93 -4.26
N MET A 204 -9.84 -6.29 -5.23
CA MET A 204 -9.30 -4.94 -5.07
C MET A 204 -10.43 -3.94 -4.74
N LYS A 205 -11.51 -3.96 -5.53
CA LYS A 205 -12.68 -3.09 -5.31
C LYS A 205 -13.37 -3.36 -3.97
N TYR A 206 -13.45 -4.62 -3.56
CA TYR A 206 -14.04 -4.98 -2.26
C TYR A 206 -13.26 -4.30 -1.12
N HIS A 207 -11.93 -4.37 -1.10
CA HIS A 207 -11.13 -3.76 -0.07
C HIS A 207 -11.16 -2.22 -0.10
N GLU A 208 -11.23 -1.62 -1.28
CA GLU A 208 -11.44 -0.17 -1.39
C GLU A 208 -12.79 0.26 -0.81
N THR A 209 -13.85 -0.49 -1.12
CA THR A 209 -15.20 -0.22 -0.63
C THR A 209 -15.30 -0.44 0.88
N GLU A 210 -14.74 -1.53 1.41
CA GLU A 210 -14.68 -1.83 2.85
C GLU A 210 -14.07 -0.65 3.63
N LYS A 211 -12.91 -0.15 3.17
CA LYS A 211 -12.23 0.99 3.79
C LYS A 211 -13.04 2.29 3.67
N LYS A 212 -13.65 2.55 2.51
CA LYS A 212 -14.52 3.72 2.32
C LYS A 212 -15.72 3.69 3.24
N ASN A 213 -16.42 2.55 3.33
CA ASN A 213 -17.59 2.42 4.19
C ASN A 213 -17.26 2.70 5.66
N LYS A 214 -16.05 2.33 6.09
CA LYS A 214 -15.60 2.51 7.46
C LYS A 214 -15.21 3.97 7.78
N HIS A 215 -14.46 4.62 6.90
CA HIS A 215 -13.74 5.86 7.23
C HIS A 215 -14.25 7.10 6.51
N HIS A 216 -15.01 6.94 5.41
CA HIS A 216 -15.45 8.09 4.60
C HIS A 216 -16.35 9.05 5.38
N GLY A 217 -17.31 8.52 6.14
CA GLY A 217 -18.22 9.33 6.94
C GLY A 217 -17.50 10.24 7.94
N PRO A 218 -16.68 9.69 8.85
CA PRO A 218 -15.89 10.47 9.80
C PRO A 218 -14.97 11.49 9.15
N CYS A 219 -14.32 11.15 8.03
CA CYS A 219 -13.47 12.10 7.30
C CYS A 219 -14.28 13.24 6.69
N THR A 220 -15.45 12.96 6.12
CA THR A 220 -16.33 13.96 5.50
C THR A 220 -16.83 14.98 6.54
N LEU A 221 -17.18 14.54 7.75
CA LEU A 221 -17.57 15.42 8.84
C LEU A 221 -16.47 16.42 9.22
N GLN A 222 -15.20 16.05 9.02
CA GLN A 222 -14.03 16.90 9.25
C GLN A 222 -13.59 17.67 8.00
N ARG A 223 -14.38 17.66 6.94
CA ARG A 223 -14.04 18.27 5.63
C ARG A 223 -12.74 17.72 5.06
N ARG A 224 -12.45 16.42 5.25
CA ARG A 224 -11.29 15.70 4.71
C ARG A 224 -11.74 14.70 3.67
N ASP A 225 -10.91 14.46 2.68
CA ASP A 225 -11.08 13.34 1.75
C ASP A 225 -10.51 12.06 2.37
N PHE A 226 -11.11 10.92 2.06
CA PHE A 226 -10.59 9.62 2.42
C PHE A 226 -10.22 8.82 1.17
N ILE A 227 -9.00 8.30 1.12
CA ILE A 227 -8.45 7.57 -0.03
C ILE A 227 -7.94 6.20 0.44
N PRO A 228 -8.60 5.10 0.10
CA PRO A 228 -8.07 3.77 0.32
C PRO A 228 -6.93 3.49 -0.67
N VAL A 229 -5.76 3.15 -0.14
CA VAL A 229 -4.59 2.76 -0.94
C VAL A 229 -4.47 1.24 -0.88
N VAL A 230 -5.08 0.55 -1.83
CA VAL A 230 -5.07 -0.92 -1.89
C VAL A 230 -4.03 -1.39 -2.89
N VAL A 231 -3.11 -2.23 -2.44
CA VAL A 231 -2.09 -2.87 -3.27
C VAL A 231 -2.05 -4.36 -3.00
N SER A 232 -1.71 -5.18 -4.01
CA SER A 232 -1.49 -6.60 -3.80
C SER A 232 -0.01 -6.92 -3.60
N VAL A 233 0.27 -8.08 -3.01
CA VAL A 233 1.64 -8.58 -2.79
C VAL A 233 2.42 -8.79 -4.08
N ASP A 234 1.74 -8.99 -5.19
CA ASP A 234 2.31 -9.20 -6.53
C ASP A 234 2.32 -7.92 -7.40
N GLY A 235 1.88 -6.78 -6.87
CA GLY A 235 2.02 -5.46 -7.51
C GLY A 235 0.80 -4.94 -8.25
N ILE A 236 -0.38 -5.52 -8.07
CA ILE A 236 -1.62 -4.94 -8.60
C ILE A 236 -2.05 -3.78 -7.71
N LEU A 237 -2.43 -2.68 -8.35
CA LEU A 237 -2.88 -1.47 -7.68
C LEU A 237 -4.40 -1.31 -7.84
N GLY A 238 -5.08 -0.94 -6.77
CA GLY A 238 -6.49 -0.53 -6.81
C GLY A 238 -6.70 0.74 -7.64
N GLU A 239 -7.92 1.01 -8.04
CA GLU A 239 -8.22 2.17 -8.90
C GLU A 239 -8.00 3.51 -8.16
N GLU A 240 -8.32 3.57 -6.87
CA GLU A 240 -8.04 4.74 -6.03
C GLU A 240 -6.53 4.96 -5.88
N THR A 241 -5.77 3.87 -5.70
CA THR A 241 -4.30 3.91 -5.66
C THR A 241 -3.71 4.43 -6.97
N LYS A 242 -4.18 3.92 -8.11
CA LYS A 242 -3.74 4.39 -9.43
C LYS A 242 -4.03 5.89 -9.63
N THR A 243 -5.19 6.34 -9.18
CA THR A 243 -5.60 7.75 -9.25
C THR A 243 -4.72 8.62 -8.37
N LEU A 244 -4.46 8.22 -7.13
CA LEU A 244 -3.54 8.90 -6.23
C LEU A 244 -2.14 9.05 -6.85
N LEU A 245 -1.56 7.95 -7.35
CA LEU A 245 -0.23 7.97 -7.96
C LEU A 245 -0.16 8.86 -9.22
N LYS A 246 -1.25 8.94 -10.01
CA LYS A 246 -1.35 9.89 -11.14
C LYS A 246 -1.32 11.33 -10.65
N GLN A 247 -2.03 11.64 -9.57
CA GLN A 247 -2.06 12.98 -8.97
C GLN A 247 -0.69 13.38 -8.43
N LEU A 248 -0.04 12.49 -7.67
CA LEU A 248 1.31 12.74 -7.15
C LEU A 248 2.30 12.96 -8.30
N ALA A 249 2.27 12.12 -9.35
CA ALA A 249 3.11 12.29 -10.52
C ALA A 249 2.87 13.64 -11.21
N GLY A 250 1.62 14.09 -11.34
CA GLY A 250 1.28 15.40 -11.91
C GLY A 250 1.84 16.57 -11.10
N LYS A 251 1.78 16.49 -9.77
CA LYS A 251 2.34 17.52 -8.87
C LYS A 251 3.87 17.52 -8.92
N ILE A 252 4.51 16.35 -8.87
CA ILE A 252 5.96 16.23 -9.01
C ILE A 252 6.42 16.79 -10.36
N SER A 253 5.73 16.44 -11.45
CA SER A 253 6.05 16.96 -12.80
C SER A 253 6.01 18.49 -12.84
N LYS A 254 4.96 19.11 -12.30
CA LYS A 254 4.84 20.58 -12.22
C LYS A 254 5.95 21.19 -11.35
N LYS A 255 6.23 20.60 -10.19
CA LYS A 255 7.25 21.10 -9.24
C LYS A 255 8.66 21.00 -9.81
N THR A 256 8.97 19.92 -10.52
CA THR A 256 10.31 19.65 -11.06
C THR A 256 10.51 20.11 -12.51
N GLN A 257 9.46 20.62 -13.15
CA GLN A 257 9.46 21.03 -14.57
C GLN A 257 9.87 19.90 -15.51
N ARG A 258 9.60 18.62 -15.13
CA ARG A 258 9.91 17.44 -15.94
C ARG A 258 8.67 16.93 -16.68
N PRO A 259 8.85 16.28 -17.84
CA PRO A 259 7.74 15.67 -18.57
C PRO A 259 6.95 14.69 -17.71
N TYR A 260 5.63 14.82 -17.71
CA TYR A 260 4.73 13.97 -16.92
C TYR A 260 4.97 12.47 -17.15
N SER A 261 5.23 12.07 -18.40
CA SER A 261 5.50 10.66 -18.74
C SER A 261 6.70 10.09 -17.99
N GLN A 262 7.81 10.84 -17.91
CA GLN A 262 9.01 10.44 -17.17
C GLN A 262 8.72 10.31 -15.68
N VAL A 263 8.06 11.33 -15.09
CA VAL A 263 7.71 11.31 -13.67
C VAL A 263 6.72 10.19 -13.38
N ARG A 264 5.78 9.92 -14.26
CA ARG A 264 4.85 8.80 -14.12
C ARG A 264 5.55 7.45 -14.12
N CYS A 265 6.53 7.26 -15.02
CA CYS A 265 7.38 6.07 -15.02
C CYS A 265 8.15 5.94 -13.70
N TYR A 266 8.76 7.03 -13.22
CA TYR A 266 9.47 7.06 -11.93
C TYR A 266 8.57 6.65 -10.75
N VAL A 267 7.38 7.26 -10.62
CA VAL A 267 6.43 6.94 -9.53
C VAL A 267 6.00 5.47 -9.58
N ASN A 268 5.72 4.95 -10.77
CA ASN A 268 5.38 3.53 -10.93
C ASN A 268 6.55 2.60 -10.59
N ALA A 269 7.76 2.98 -10.99
CA ALA A 269 8.99 2.25 -10.71
C ALA A 269 9.22 2.14 -9.19
N ARG A 270 9.20 3.27 -8.48
CA ARG A 270 9.37 3.32 -7.04
C ARG A 270 8.36 2.43 -6.33
N MET A 271 7.08 2.57 -6.65
CA MET A 271 6.01 1.76 -6.05
C MET A 271 6.21 0.27 -6.32
N SER A 272 6.57 -0.09 -7.55
CA SER A 272 6.81 -1.49 -7.93
C SER A 272 8.00 -2.11 -7.18
N ILE A 273 9.10 -1.39 -7.03
CA ILE A 273 10.28 -1.81 -6.27
C ILE A 273 9.96 -1.95 -4.77
N ALA A 274 9.22 -1.00 -4.20
CA ALA A 274 8.81 -1.08 -2.79
C ALA A 274 7.97 -2.32 -2.51
N ILE A 275 7.04 -2.67 -3.41
CA ILE A 275 6.24 -3.90 -3.29
C ILE A 275 7.13 -5.14 -3.37
N CYS A 276 8.10 -5.19 -4.29
CA CYS A 276 9.04 -6.31 -4.40
C CYS A 276 9.85 -6.51 -3.11
N ARG A 277 10.39 -5.45 -2.53
CA ARG A 277 11.13 -5.50 -1.27
C ARG A 277 10.24 -5.94 -0.10
N ALA A 278 9.07 -5.35 0.01
CA ALA A 278 8.10 -5.66 1.06
C ALA A 278 7.62 -7.13 0.99
N THR A 279 7.46 -7.67 -0.21
CA THR A 279 7.12 -9.08 -0.44
C THR A 279 8.28 -9.99 -0.06
N HIS A 280 9.49 -9.71 -0.54
CA HIS A 280 10.71 -10.45 -0.20
C HIS A 280 10.95 -10.47 1.31
N LEU A 281 10.74 -9.36 2.01
CA LEU A 281 10.86 -9.30 3.46
C LEU A 281 9.97 -10.33 4.18
N CYS A 282 8.74 -10.55 3.71
CA CYS A 282 7.87 -11.58 4.27
C CYS A 282 8.40 -13.00 4.00
N ILE A 283 9.11 -13.22 2.88
CA ILE A 283 9.68 -14.53 2.53
C ILE A 283 10.94 -14.84 3.33
N ARG A 284 11.85 -13.86 3.51
CA ARG A 284 13.19 -14.10 4.06
C ARG A 284 13.40 -13.54 5.46
N GLY A 285 12.51 -12.67 5.94
CA GLY A 285 12.62 -12.10 7.28
C GLY A 285 12.40 -13.14 8.37
N SER A 286 13.14 -13.01 9.48
CA SER A 286 12.94 -13.84 10.66
C SER A 286 11.69 -13.43 11.43
N ARG A 287 10.97 -14.42 11.95
CA ARG A 287 9.78 -14.26 12.80
C ARG A 287 10.07 -14.56 14.27
N VAL A 288 11.32 -14.87 14.58
CA VAL A 288 11.78 -15.02 15.97
C VAL A 288 11.70 -13.63 16.61
N PRO A 289 11.09 -13.50 17.82
CA PRO A 289 11.07 -12.23 18.52
C PRO A 289 12.51 -11.78 18.80
N MET A 290 13.01 -10.82 18.09
CA MET A 290 14.19 -10.10 18.52
C MET A 290 13.75 -9.27 19.74
N SER A 291 14.38 -9.51 20.87
CA SER A 291 14.29 -8.61 22.02
C SER A 291 14.52 -7.20 21.48
N MET A 292 13.55 -6.32 21.67
CA MET A 292 13.43 -4.98 21.11
C MET A 292 14.79 -4.30 20.83
N MET A 293 15.44 -4.66 19.72
CA MET A 293 16.42 -3.80 19.09
C MET A 293 15.62 -2.78 18.31
N SER A 294 15.58 -1.57 18.85
CA SER A 294 14.93 -0.40 18.33
C SER A 294 15.01 -0.35 16.80
N TYR A 295 13.87 -0.55 16.13
CA TYR A 295 13.70 -0.07 14.77
C TYR A 295 13.81 1.46 14.84
N ARG A 296 15.04 1.98 14.63
CA ARG A 296 15.24 3.42 14.44
C ARG A 296 14.62 3.74 13.09
N ARG A 297 13.52 4.47 13.10
CA ARG A 297 13.02 5.16 11.90
C ARG A 297 14.20 5.91 11.30
N PRO A 298 14.43 5.82 9.98
CA PRO A 298 15.39 6.72 9.35
C PRO A 298 15.00 8.15 9.70
N GLN A 299 15.87 8.88 10.37
CA GLN A 299 15.69 10.32 10.55
C GLN A 299 15.83 10.94 9.15
N TRP A 300 14.83 11.72 8.76
CA TRP A 300 14.87 12.53 7.56
C TRP A 300 15.98 13.57 7.76
N GLU A 301 17.08 13.41 7.07
CA GLU A 301 18.04 14.51 6.96
C GLU A 301 17.40 15.58 6.06
N ASP A 302 17.01 16.69 6.67
CA ASP A 302 16.61 17.91 5.98
C ASP A 302 17.81 18.38 5.14
N GLY A 303 17.77 18.17 3.84
CA GLY A 303 18.76 18.81 2.98
C GLY A 303 19.31 18.07 1.77
N ALA A 304 18.90 16.87 1.44
CA ALA A 304 19.28 16.31 0.15
C ALA A 304 18.51 17.04 -0.95
N GLY A 305 19.16 17.97 -1.60
CA GLY A 305 18.63 18.75 -2.70
C GLY A 305 17.95 17.85 -3.73
N LEU A 306 16.80 18.29 -4.19
CA LEU A 306 16.01 17.67 -5.26
C LEU A 306 16.76 17.75 -6.60
N GLU A 307 17.88 17.07 -6.71
CA GLU A 307 18.45 16.71 -8.01
C GLU A 307 17.80 15.39 -8.44
N LEU A 308 16.65 15.51 -9.05
CA LEU A 308 16.07 14.45 -9.86
C LEU A 308 16.82 14.48 -11.20
N TRP A 309 17.56 13.43 -11.51
CA TRP A 309 18.34 13.08 -12.73
C TRP A 309 17.78 13.52 -14.07
#